data_a961535983fca2d6ab1a79ac293c3e48
#
_entry.id   a961535983fca2d6ab1a79ac293c3e48
#
_cell.length_a   1.000
_cell.length_b   1.000
_cell.length_c   1.000
_cell.angle_alpha   90.00
_cell.angle_beta   90.00
_cell.angle_gamma   90.00
#
_symmetry.space_group_name_H-M   'P 1'
#
loop_
_entity.id
_entity.type
_entity.pdbx_description
1 polymer ?
#
loop_
_entity_poly.entity_id
_entity_poly.type
_entity_poly.pdbx_seq_one_letter_code
_entity_poly.pdbx_strand_id
1 'polypeptide(L)'
;MKKSFITLAAVALLAPAAVAFASEPAVETAKTEKPAHFKFYGFIRNYFAFDSRDSKAGTKDLFYYLPLDESLNANGTDFNADPSFRFLAITSRLGLDVKDYQIGKTKVGAKVETDFYCMNGNVAVLRLRQAYATLGWDNLGNDGTQSTSLKIGQAWHPMAADQPYVIDLETGAPFNAFSRTPQVMVDHNFSKNFALTAGVLWQMQYLSTGPKGASDAYIKYSCIPEFYAGLTMKTNHGFLARVGADVLSIKPRVRNAEGEKVSDRITTVNPYVYAKYDSRDFSINAKVIYASAGEHFNMLSGYGVTKVDSDGSWDYAPLHSTASFLSVKYGRKVQVQGMIGYMKNLGTSKALYEDAAHPGYTSTSNVYISGNGFHNLNQLIRVTPTVVYNLSKLSFAIEYDITAAQYGKYAVAGHVNSSNGLVDGDLHWITNHRLLGMVKFTF
;
A
#
# COMPACT_ATOMS: atom_id res chain seq x y z
N MET A 1 -36.13 -5.41 -12.49
CA MET A 1 -35.61 -6.79 -12.52
C MET A 1 -34.38 -6.88 -13.40
N LYS A 2 -33.21 -6.39 -12.97
CA LYS A 2 -31.89 -6.54 -13.66
C LYS A 2 -30.73 -6.26 -12.67
N LYS A 3 -30.68 -6.94 -11.51
CA LYS A 3 -29.59 -6.76 -10.50
C LYS A 3 -29.00 -8.06 -9.96
N SER A 4 -29.11 -9.19 -10.68
CA SER A 4 -28.71 -10.50 -10.11
C SER A 4 -27.55 -11.22 -10.81
N PHE A 5 -26.81 -10.60 -11.73
CA PHE A 5 -25.80 -11.34 -12.54
C PHE A 5 -24.34 -11.18 -12.11
N ILE A 6 -24.01 -10.22 -11.23
CA ILE A 6 -22.58 -9.99 -10.85
C ILE A 6 -22.17 -10.85 -9.65
N THR A 7 -23.10 -11.28 -8.82
CA THR A 7 -22.78 -12.08 -7.61
C THR A 7 -22.41 -13.55 -7.92
N LEU A 8 -22.80 -14.07 -9.08
CA LEU A 8 -22.52 -15.47 -9.46
C LEU A 8 -21.14 -15.71 -10.05
N ALA A 9 -20.50 -14.69 -10.65
CA ALA A 9 -19.20 -14.85 -11.28
C ALA A 9 -18.03 -14.96 -10.29
N ALA A 10 -18.16 -14.36 -9.11
CA ALA A 10 -17.12 -14.40 -8.07
C ALA A 10 -17.03 -15.76 -7.35
N VAL A 11 -18.15 -16.47 -7.27
CA VAL A 11 -18.20 -17.82 -6.67
C VAL A 11 -17.64 -18.88 -7.64
N ALA A 12 -17.75 -18.66 -8.94
CA ALA A 12 -17.28 -19.61 -9.95
C ALA A 12 -15.74 -19.67 -10.08
N LEU A 13 -15.02 -18.62 -9.68
CA LEU A 13 -13.54 -18.62 -9.71
C LEU A 13 -12.89 -19.35 -8.52
N LEU A 14 -13.65 -19.56 -7.44
CA LEU A 14 -13.20 -20.34 -6.27
C LEU A 14 -13.65 -21.82 -6.33
N ALA A 15 -14.62 -22.15 -7.19
CA ALA A 15 -15.20 -23.48 -7.28
C ALA A 15 -14.22 -24.60 -7.73
N PRO A 16 -13.26 -24.39 -8.64
CA PRO A 16 -12.33 -25.47 -9.01
C PRO A 16 -11.36 -25.87 -7.90
N ALA A 17 -11.05 -24.94 -6.98
CA ALA A 17 -10.15 -25.22 -5.86
C ALA A 17 -10.89 -25.98 -4.71
N ALA A 18 -12.16 -25.74 -4.52
CA ALA A 18 -12.95 -26.39 -3.46
C ALA A 18 -13.37 -27.82 -3.82
N VAL A 19 -13.57 -28.13 -5.10
CA VAL A 19 -14.02 -29.46 -5.57
C VAL A 19 -12.87 -30.49 -5.47
N ALA A 20 -11.61 -30.06 -5.50
CA ALA A 20 -10.45 -30.96 -5.34
C ALA A 20 -10.26 -31.47 -3.89
N PHE A 21 -10.97 -30.94 -2.91
CA PHE A 21 -10.86 -31.35 -1.51
C PHE A 21 -11.97 -32.31 -1.03
N ALA A 22 -12.95 -32.65 -1.86
CA ALA A 22 -14.17 -33.38 -1.44
C ALA A 22 -14.33 -34.77 -2.03
N SER A 23 -13.27 -35.47 -2.44
CA SER A 23 -13.40 -36.84 -2.91
C SER A 23 -12.39 -37.80 -2.28
N GLU A 24 -12.93 -38.77 -1.60
CA GLU A 24 -12.48 -40.06 -1.08
C GLU A 24 -12.06 -40.12 0.39
N PRO A 25 -12.65 -41.09 1.16
CA PRO A 25 -12.08 -41.50 2.43
C PRO A 25 -10.79 -42.28 2.13
N ALA A 26 -9.66 -41.65 2.31
CA ALA A 26 -8.34 -42.27 2.10
C ALA A 26 -8.13 -43.37 3.10
N VAL A 27 -7.87 -44.59 2.62
CA VAL A 27 -7.09 -45.60 3.31
C VAL A 27 -5.81 -44.89 3.83
N GLU A 28 -5.58 -44.92 5.11
CA GLU A 28 -4.46 -44.31 5.82
C GLU A 28 -3.16 -45.07 5.47
N THR A 29 -2.61 -44.76 4.28
CA THR A 29 -1.22 -45.02 4.01
C THR A 29 -0.42 -44.03 4.84
N ALA A 30 0.48 -44.49 5.68
CA ALA A 30 1.38 -43.68 6.50
C ALA A 30 1.93 -42.52 5.65
N LYS A 31 1.44 -41.33 5.90
CA LYS A 31 1.89 -40.13 5.20
C LYS A 31 3.34 -39.90 5.58
N THR A 32 4.24 -39.94 4.61
CA THR A 32 5.65 -39.61 4.81
C THR A 32 5.74 -38.14 5.16
N GLU A 33 5.82 -37.82 6.43
CA GLU A 33 6.03 -36.47 6.91
C GLU A 33 7.51 -36.14 6.90
N LYS A 34 7.89 -35.00 6.32
CA LYS A 34 9.23 -34.44 6.48
C LYS A 34 9.19 -33.39 7.59
N PRO A 35 10.22 -33.38 8.49
CA PRO A 35 10.24 -32.46 9.61
C PRO A 35 10.35 -31.00 9.12
N ALA A 36 9.72 -30.11 9.86
CA ALA A 36 9.78 -28.66 9.61
C ALA A 36 11.16 -28.10 10.04
N HIS A 37 11.67 -27.15 9.26
CA HIS A 37 12.79 -26.31 9.64
C HIS A 37 12.30 -24.96 10.14
N PHE A 38 12.77 -24.55 11.33
CA PHE A 38 12.46 -23.27 11.95
C PHE A 38 13.63 -22.32 11.74
N LYS A 39 13.39 -21.18 11.11
CA LYS A 39 14.37 -20.14 10.90
C LYS A 39 13.96 -18.86 11.62
N PHE A 40 14.64 -18.57 12.73
CA PHE A 40 14.57 -17.25 13.35
C PHE A 40 15.38 -16.25 12.53
N TYR A 41 14.86 -15.06 12.39
CA TYR A 41 15.53 -13.94 11.72
C TYR A 41 15.08 -12.63 12.32
N GLY A 42 15.86 -11.59 12.08
CA GLY A 42 15.48 -10.28 12.53
C GLY A 42 16.57 -9.26 12.30
N PHE A 43 16.32 -8.08 12.81
CA PHE A 43 17.32 -7.02 12.89
C PHE A 43 17.04 -6.06 14.04
N ILE A 44 18.10 -5.50 14.58
CA ILE A 44 18.08 -4.31 15.43
C ILE A 44 18.46 -3.13 14.56
N ARG A 45 17.65 -2.07 14.58
CA ARG A 45 17.82 -0.92 13.72
C ARG A 45 17.65 0.39 14.48
N ASN A 46 18.61 1.29 14.28
CA ASN A 46 18.61 2.63 14.84
C ASN A 46 18.64 3.64 13.72
N TYR A 47 17.90 4.73 13.88
CA TYR A 47 17.88 5.87 12.98
C TYR A 47 18.25 7.16 13.69
N PHE A 48 18.98 8.02 12.97
CA PHE A 48 19.18 9.42 13.26
C PHE A 48 18.50 10.21 12.14
N ALA A 49 17.60 11.09 12.44
CA ALA A 49 16.87 11.86 11.45
C ALA A 49 16.91 13.34 11.79
N PHE A 50 17.30 14.14 10.82
CA PHE A 50 17.19 15.60 10.82
C PHE A 50 16.23 16.01 9.70
N ASP A 51 15.29 16.89 9.99
CA ASP A 51 14.40 17.52 9.03
C ASP A 51 14.54 19.03 9.10
N SER A 52 14.54 19.73 7.96
CA SER A 52 14.64 21.19 7.89
C SER A 52 13.30 21.89 8.23
N ARG A 53 12.19 21.15 8.25
CA ARG A 53 10.86 21.65 8.60
C ARG A 53 9.95 20.52 9.08
N ASP A 54 8.82 20.88 9.68
CA ASP A 54 7.81 19.92 10.10
C ASP A 54 7.20 19.15 8.93
N SER A 55 6.84 17.91 9.22
CA SER A 55 6.41 16.94 8.21
C SER A 55 5.20 16.15 8.68
N LYS A 56 4.36 15.77 7.72
CA LYS A 56 3.40 14.70 7.96
C LYS A 56 4.13 13.36 7.92
N ALA A 57 4.14 12.67 9.04
CA ALA A 57 4.83 11.39 9.16
C ALA A 57 4.17 10.53 10.24
N GLY A 58 4.43 9.23 10.21
CA GLY A 58 4.05 8.28 11.24
C GLY A 58 5.26 7.71 11.97
N THR A 59 5.03 6.90 13.02
CA THR A 59 6.08 6.17 13.73
C THR A 59 7.19 7.10 14.26
N LYS A 60 6.79 8.16 15.00
CA LYS A 60 7.73 9.19 15.50
C LYS A 60 8.56 9.80 14.36
N ASP A 61 7.88 10.18 13.28
CA ASP A 61 8.40 10.86 12.09
C ASP A 61 9.42 10.06 11.26
N LEU A 62 9.57 8.77 11.53
CA LEU A 62 10.35 7.89 10.66
C LEU A 62 9.57 7.44 9.42
N PHE A 63 8.25 7.31 9.49
CA PHE A 63 7.43 6.98 8.32
C PHE A 63 7.00 8.26 7.62
N TYR A 64 7.85 8.77 6.75
CA TYR A 64 7.77 10.08 6.18
C TYR A 64 6.89 10.13 4.92
N TYR A 65 5.91 11.04 4.89
CA TYR A 65 5.04 11.27 3.74
C TYR A 65 5.46 12.49 2.93
N LEU A 66 5.36 13.68 3.53
CA LEU A 66 5.56 14.97 2.86
C LEU A 66 5.83 16.08 3.90
N PRO A 67 6.48 17.19 3.51
CA PRO A 67 6.59 18.38 4.35
C PRO A 67 5.19 18.95 4.60
N LEU A 68 4.95 19.53 5.77
CA LEU A 68 3.74 20.30 6.03
C LEU A 68 3.74 21.60 5.22
N ASP A 69 2.56 22.01 4.78
CA ASP A 69 2.33 23.32 4.16
C ASP A 69 2.73 24.47 5.09
N GLU A 70 2.83 25.67 4.58
CA GLU A 70 3.10 26.87 5.41
C GLU A 70 1.98 27.11 6.42
N SER A 71 2.37 27.50 7.63
CA SER A 71 1.48 27.92 8.71
C SER A 71 1.89 29.29 9.19
N LEU A 72 1.43 30.33 8.47
CA LEU A 72 1.85 31.70 8.70
C LEU A 72 1.11 32.33 9.89
N ASN A 73 1.84 32.99 10.78
CA ASN A 73 1.27 33.87 11.78
C ASN A 73 0.96 35.26 11.18
N ALA A 74 0.41 36.16 12.01
CA ALA A 74 0.07 37.51 11.57
C ALA A 74 1.28 38.35 11.07
N ASN A 75 2.50 37.98 11.44
CA ASN A 75 3.74 38.62 11.03
C ASN A 75 4.42 37.94 9.83
N GLY A 76 3.78 36.94 9.23
CA GLY A 76 4.32 36.19 8.10
C GLY A 76 5.37 35.13 8.46
N THR A 77 5.55 34.78 9.75
CA THR A 77 6.46 33.70 10.17
C THR A 77 5.80 32.34 9.97
N ASP A 78 6.48 31.43 9.28
CA ASP A 78 6.00 30.05 9.06
C ASP A 78 6.36 29.17 10.26
N PHE A 79 5.37 28.74 11.04
CA PHE A 79 5.54 27.85 12.18
C PHE A 79 5.97 26.43 11.81
N ASN A 80 5.76 26.00 10.57
CA ASN A 80 6.18 24.68 10.11
C ASN A 80 7.62 24.67 9.57
N ALA A 81 8.28 25.84 9.48
CA ALA A 81 9.67 25.97 9.02
C ALA A 81 10.71 25.74 10.13
N ASP A 82 10.35 25.02 11.19
CA ASP A 82 11.25 24.70 12.30
C ASP A 82 12.02 23.39 12.04
N PRO A 83 13.36 23.39 12.14
CA PRO A 83 14.16 22.18 12.01
C PRO A 83 14.02 21.28 13.22
N SER A 84 14.09 19.97 13.00
CA SER A 84 13.97 18.98 14.06
C SER A 84 15.03 17.89 13.93
N PHE A 85 15.45 17.32 15.07
CA PHE A 85 16.36 16.17 15.12
C PHE A 85 15.82 15.11 16.06
N ARG A 86 15.99 13.83 15.68
CA ARG A 86 15.61 12.69 16.50
C ARG A 86 16.54 11.51 16.35
N PHE A 87 16.64 10.73 17.41
CA PHE A 87 17.32 9.45 17.44
C PHE A 87 16.38 8.37 17.95
N LEU A 88 16.17 7.28 17.19
CA LEU A 88 15.14 6.30 17.46
C LEU A 88 15.64 4.87 17.21
N ALA A 89 15.39 3.98 18.16
CA ALA A 89 15.68 2.54 18.10
C ALA A 89 14.46 1.68 17.73
N ILE A 90 13.30 2.31 17.51
CA ILE A 90 12.07 1.61 17.10
C ILE A 90 12.20 1.06 15.67
N THR A 91 11.28 0.19 15.27
CA THR A 91 11.26 -0.53 13.99
C THR A 91 12.20 -1.73 13.89
N SER A 92 12.89 -2.11 14.97
CA SER A 92 13.53 -3.42 15.06
C SER A 92 12.52 -4.54 14.87
N ARG A 93 12.95 -5.66 14.29
CA ARG A 93 12.06 -6.71 13.79
C ARG A 93 12.49 -8.07 14.23
N LEU A 94 11.50 -8.92 14.53
CA LEU A 94 11.68 -10.34 14.82
C LEU A 94 10.76 -11.15 13.91
N GLY A 95 11.23 -12.27 13.42
CA GLY A 95 10.46 -13.16 12.59
C GLY A 95 10.82 -14.63 12.76
N LEU A 96 9.88 -15.48 12.43
CA LEU A 96 10.01 -16.92 12.39
C LEU A 96 9.43 -17.42 11.06
N ASP A 97 10.23 -18.11 10.27
CA ASP A 97 9.81 -18.89 9.12
C ASP A 97 9.76 -20.38 9.49
N VAL A 98 8.67 -21.04 9.15
CA VAL A 98 8.53 -22.50 9.16
C VAL A 98 8.59 -22.96 7.71
N LYS A 99 9.52 -23.87 7.39
CA LYS A 99 9.79 -24.32 6.02
C LYS A 99 9.95 -25.84 5.98
N ASP A 100 9.88 -26.38 4.78
CA ASP A 100 10.22 -27.76 4.43
C ASP A 100 9.34 -28.83 5.09
N TYR A 101 8.29 -28.44 5.84
CA TYR A 101 7.30 -29.39 6.30
C TYR A 101 6.49 -29.92 5.12
N GLN A 102 6.29 -31.20 5.05
CA GLN A 102 5.58 -31.83 3.93
C GLN A 102 4.61 -32.89 4.43
N ILE A 103 3.39 -32.83 3.91
CA ILE A 103 2.34 -33.83 4.14
C ILE A 103 1.98 -34.43 2.78
N GLY A 104 2.43 -35.65 2.53
CA GLY A 104 2.30 -36.28 1.22
C GLY A 104 2.97 -35.44 0.12
N LYS A 105 2.20 -34.96 -0.85
CA LYS A 105 2.67 -34.09 -1.94
C LYS A 105 2.59 -32.58 -1.62
N THR A 106 1.99 -32.21 -0.48
CA THR A 106 1.76 -30.82 -0.13
C THR A 106 2.92 -30.30 0.72
N LYS A 107 3.58 -29.24 0.25
CA LYS A 107 4.54 -28.46 1.03
C LYS A 107 3.78 -27.51 1.92
N VAL A 108 4.12 -27.44 3.19
CA VAL A 108 3.49 -26.55 4.17
C VAL A 108 4.53 -25.60 4.73
N GLY A 109 4.21 -24.33 4.76
CA GLY A 109 5.04 -23.29 5.35
C GLY A 109 4.22 -22.34 6.20
N ALA A 110 4.89 -21.59 7.05
CA ALA A 110 4.27 -20.51 7.81
C ALA A 110 5.29 -19.40 8.06
N LYS A 111 4.78 -18.20 8.29
CA LYS A 111 5.57 -17.04 8.70
C LYS A 111 4.84 -16.29 9.81
N VAL A 112 5.60 -15.90 10.84
CA VAL A 112 5.19 -14.87 11.81
C VAL A 112 6.26 -13.79 11.85
N GLU A 113 5.86 -12.53 11.72
CA GLU A 113 6.78 -11.39 11.76
C GLU A 113 6.19 -10.26 12.58
N THR A 114 6.97 -9.70 13.49
CA THR A 114 6.60 -8.59 14.36
C THR A 114 7.65 -7.48 14.30
N ASP A 115 7.26 -6.24 14.52
CA ASP A 115 8.16 -5.11 14.77
C ASP A 115 7.63 -4.21 15.88
N PHE A 116 8.46 -3.26 16.29
CA PHE A 116 8.04 -2.22 17.23
C PHE A 116 7.73 -0.94 16.45
N TYR A 117 6.64 -0.26 16.82
CA TYR A 117 6.28 1.01 16.22
C TYR A 117 5.64 1.95 17.25
N CYS A 118 5.43 3.21 16.89
CA CYS A 118 4.77 4.18 17.74
C CYS A 118 3.36 4.46 17.24
N MET A 119 2.39 4.45 18.15
CA MET A 119 1.00 4.76 17.89
C MET A 119 0.35 5.46 19.11
N ASN A 120 -0.45 6.50 18.83
CA ASN A 120 -1.25 7.22 19.85
C ASN A 120 -0.45 7.63 21.09
N GLY A 121 0.77 8.17 20.88
CA GLY A 121 1.64 8.59 21.98
C GLY A 121 2.42 7.46 22.66
N ASN A 122 2.05 6.19 22.47
CA ASN A 122 2.79 5.05 23.00
C ASN A 122 4.04 4.79 22.16
N VAL A 123 5.17 4.63 22.83
CA VAL A 123 6.45 4.33 22.22
C VAL A 123 6.68 2.82 22.23
N ALA A 124 7.17 2.26 21.13
CA ALA A 124 7.57 0.86 21.03
C ALA A 124 6.46 -0.17 21.30
N VAL A 125 5.29 0.02 20.69
CA VAL A 125 4.22 -0.99 20.69
C VAL A 125 4.62 -2.15 19.78
N LEU A 126 4.54 -3.39 20.28
CA LEU A 126 4.75 -4.59 19.48
C LEU A 126 3.57 -4.79 18.52
N ARG A 127 3.85 -4.90 17.22
CA ARG A 127 2.86 -5.04 16.17
C ARG A 127 3.06 -6.33 15.38
N LEU A 128 1.95 -7.04 15.11
CA LEU A 128 1.95 -8.13 14.14
C LEU A 128 2.04 -7.55 12.72
N ARG A 129 3.09 -7.92 12.00
CA ARG A 129 3.29 -7.51 10.59
C ARG A 129 2.73 -8.53 9.64
N GLN A 130 3.16 -9.77 9.78
CA GLN A 130 2.75 -10.88 8.94
C GLN A 130 2.47 -12.11 9.82
N ALA A 131 1.41 -12.83 9.51
CA ALA A 131 1.07 -14.11 10.09
C ALA A 131 0.25 -14.90 9.06
N TYR A 132 0.89 -15.85 8.39
CA TYR A 132 0.23 -16.62 7.35
C TYR A 132 0.80 -18.04 7.24
N ALA A 133 -0.04 -18.94 6.74
CA ALA A 133 0.36 -20.27 6.28
C ALA A 133 0.42 -20.33 4.76
N THR A 134 1.23 -21.21 4.24
CA THR A 134 1.31 -21.52 2.80
C THR A 134 1.14 -23.02 2.57
N LEU A 135 0.39 -23.36 1.53
CA LEU A 135 0.31 -24.72 0.99
C LEU A 135 0.85 -24.66 -0.45
N GLY A 136 1.70 -25.60 -0.81
CA GLY A 136 2.36 -25.59 -2.12
C GLY A 136 2.37 -26.96 -2.77
N TRP A 137 2.23 -26.97 -4.09
CA TRP A 137 2.27 -28.15 -4.94
C TRP A 137 3.15 -27.87 -6.14
N ASP A 138 4.15 -28.73 -6.34
CA ASP A 138 5.06 -28.66 -7.48
C ASP A 138 4.77 -29.80 -8.47
N ASN A 139 5.48 -29.76 -9.58
CA ASN A 139 5.44 -30.78 -10.65
C ASN A 139 4.02 -30.99 -11.18
N LEU A 140 3.27 -29.90 -11.31
CA LEU A 140 1.95 -29.89 -11.93
C LEU A 140 2.06 -29.73 -13.44
N GLY A 141 0.94 -29.98 -14.14
CA GLY A 141 0.89 -30.00 -15.61
C GLY A 141 1.47 -31.30 -16.20
N ASN A 142 1.27 -31.47 -17.50
CA ASN A 142 1.71 -32.70 -18.19
C ASN A 142 3.23 -32.87 -18.25
N ASP A 143 3.96 -31.75 -18.20
CA ASP A 143 5.43 -31.70 -18.26
C ASP A 143 6.09 -31.55 -16.87
N GLY A 144 5.29 -31.44 -15.80
CA GLY A 144 5.77 -31.26 -14.45
C GLY A 144 6.45 -29.92 -14.16
N THR A 145 6.29 -28.92 -15.03
CA THR A 145 6.97 -27.61 -14.89
C THR A 145 6.18 -26.58 -14.11
N GLN A 146 4.91 -26.84 -13.84
CA GLN A 146 4.01 -25.91 -13.17
C GLN A 146 4.05 -26.10 -11.65
N SER A 147 3.70 -25.05 -10.93
CA SER A 147 3.53 -25.10 -9.48
C SER A 147 2.43 -24.15 -9.03
N THR A 148 1.76 -24.50 -7.94
CA THR A 148 0.72 -23.67 -7.31
C THR A 148 1.03 -23.50 -5.85
N SER A 149 0.83 -22.32 -5.29
CA SER A 149 0.81 -22.11 -3.86
C SER A 149 -0.42 -21.32 -3.43
N LEU A 150 -0.94 -21.68 -2.26
CA LEU A 150 -2.02 -20.99 -1.57
C LEU A 150 -1.45 -20.36 -0.32
N LYS A 151 -1.67 -19.05 -0.14
CA LYS A 151 -1.32 -18.28 1.05
C LYS A 151 -2.57 -17.84 1.78
N ILE A 152 -2.67 -18.12 3.09
CA ILE A 152 -3.81 -17.77 3.91
C ILE A 152 -3.31 -17.06 5.17
N GLY A 153 -3.78 -15.85 5.42
CA GLY A 153 -3.44 -15.03 6.59
C GLY A 153 -2.98 -13.63 6.25
N GLN A 154 -2.44 -12.92 7.22
CA GLN A 154 -1.96 -11.54 7.04
C GLN A 154 -0.58 -11.52 6.39
N ALA A 155 -0.49 -10.89 5.24
CA ALA A 155 0.77 -10.70 4.51
C ALA A 155 0.82 -9.34 3.81
N TRP A 156 1.93 -9.02 3.16
CA TRP A 156 1.99 -7.87 2.27
C TRP A 156 0.91 -7.95 1.19
N HIS A 157 0.22 -6.85 0.98
CA HIS A 157 -0.64 -6.69 -0.19
C HIS A 157 0.22 -6.84 -1.46
N PRO A 158 -0.22 -7.57 -2.51
CA PRO A 158 0.61 -7.77 -3.71
C PRO A 158 1.07 -6.47 -4.36
N MET A 159 0.24 -5.42 -4.36
CA MET A 159 0.64 -4.09 -4.85
C MET A 159 1.72 -3.42 -4.00
N ALA A 160 1.86 -3.80 -2.72
CA ALA A 160 2.84 -3.22 -1.79
C ALA A 160 4.14 -4.02 -1.72
N ALA A 161 4.25 -5.18 -2.36
CA ALA A 161 5.37 -6.10 -2.19
C ALA A 161 6.69 -5.61 -2.80
N ASP A 162 6.62 -4.84 -3.89
CA ASP A 162 7.78 -4.36 -4.63
C ASP A 162 8.13 -2.94 -4.17
N GLN A 163 9.20 -2.81 -3.39
CA GLN A 163 9.65 -1.55 -2.78
C GLN A 163 10.87 -0.97 -3.50
N PRO A 164 11.08 0.35 -3.50
CA PRO A 164 12.30 0.98 -4.01
C PRO A 164 13.49 0.78 -3.06
N TYR A 165 14.69 1.14 -3.52
CA TYR A 165 15.93 1.10 -2.73
C TYR A 165 16.11 2.40 -1.95
N VAL A 166 15.55 2.45 -0.75
CA VAL A 166 15.64 3.56 0.22
C VAL A 166 15.89 2.98 1.60
N ILE A 167 16.45 3.76 2.52
CA ILE A 167 16.63 3.32 3.92
C ILE A 167 15.52 3.82 4.84
N ASP A 168 14.76 4.86 4.46
CA ASP A 168 13.62 5.35 5.26
C ASP A 168 12.54 4.27 5.37
N LEU A 169 12.62 3.52 6.47
CA LEU A 169 11.83 2.32 6.79
C LEU A 169 11.76 1.28 5.66
N GLU A 170 12.63 1.40 4.64
CA GLU A 170 12.64 0.52 3.45
C GLU A 170 11.29 0.56 2.71
N THR A 171 10.65 1.75 2.67
CA THR A 171 9.36 1.96 2.00
C THR A 171 9.43 3.08 1.00
N GLY A 172 8.74 2.99 -0.09
CA GLY A 172 8.60 4.07 -1.07
C GLY A 172 7.39 4.97 -0.83
N ALA A 173 6.84 4.99 0.38
CA ALA A 173 5.64 5.79 0.67
C ALA A 173 5.93 7.29 0.56
N PRO A 174 4.99 8.08 -0.03
CA PRO A 174 3.70 7.70 -0.59
C PRO A 174 3.75 7.37 -2.10
N PHE A 175 4.92 7.20 -2.71
CA PHE A 175 5.11 6.94 -4.14
C PHE A 175 4.86 5.47 -4.52
N ASN A 176 4.69 4.61 -3.53
CA ASN A 176 4.35 3.20 -3.67
C ASN A 176 3.24 2.82 -2.70
N ALA A 177 2.39 1.88 -3.09
CA ALA A 177 1.41 1.29 -2.20
C ALA A 177 2.09 0.69 -0.95
N PHE A 178 1.46 0.84 0.20
CA PHE A 178 1.94 0.29 1.46
C PHE A 178 0.78 -0.22 2.30
N SER A 179 0.63 -1.55 2.36
CA SER A 179 -0.39 -2.19 3.19
C SER A 179 -0.03 -3.65 3.47
N ARG A 180 -0.45 -4.15 4.61
CA ARG A 180 -0.46 -5.57 4.97
C ARG A 180 -1.88 -5.95 5.37
N THR A 181 -2.37 -7.02 4.79
CA THR A 181 -3.79 -7.37 4.82
C THR A 181 -4.00 -8.85 5.08
N PRO A 182 -5.05 -9.26 5.80
CA PRO A 182 -5.56 -10.61 5.74
C PRO A 182 -5.96 -10.94 4.29
N GLN A 183 -5.57 -12.11 3.82
CA GLN A 183 -5.76 -12.50 2.42
C GLN A 183 -5.83 -14.02 2.24
N VAL A 184 -6.50 -14.43 1.18
CA VAL A 184 -6.39 -15.76 0.59
C VAL A 184 -5.91 -15.56 -0.83
N MET A 185 -4.67 -15.97 -1.11
CA MET A 185 -3.98 -15.67 -2.36
C MET A 185 -3.43 -16.93 -2.98
N VAL A 186 -3.68 -17.11 -4.27
CA VAL A 186 -3.13 -18.18 -5.09
C VAL A 186 -2.03 -17.60 -5.97
N ASP A 187 -0.86 -18.21 -5.94
CA ASP A 187 0.22 -18.00 -6.88
C ASP A 187 0.35 -19.26 -7.75
N HIS A 188 0.14 -19.13 -9.07
CA HIS A 188 0.29 -20.21 -10.03
C HIS A 188 1.37 -19.90 -11.05
N ASN A 189 2.42 -20.71 -11.08
CA ASN A 189 3.47 -20.64 -12.10
C ASN A 189 3.13 -21.55 -13.25
N PHE A 190 2.80 -20.99 -14.41
CA PHE A 190 2.58 -21.72 -15.66
C PHE A 190 3.89 -22.27 -16.22
N SER A 191 4.98 -21.59 -15.93
CA SER A 191 6.33 -21.95 -16.34
C SER A 191 7.35 -21.24 -15.43
N LYS A 192 8.65 -21.44 -15.69
CA LYS A 192 9.71 -20.68 -15.01
C LYS A 192 9.63 -19.17 -15.25
N ASN A 193 8.99 -18.76 -16.35
CA ASN A 193 8.97 -17.38 -16.83
C ASN A 193 7.65 -16.65 -16.56
N PHE A 194 6.54 -17.36 -16.41
CA PHE A 194 5.21 -16.74 -16.26
C PHE A 194 4.46 -17.27 -15.04
N ALA A 195 3.88 -16.35 -14.28
CA ALA A 195 3.06 -16.63 -13.13
C ALA A 195 1.84 -15.72 -13.05
N LEU A 196 0.75 -16.26 -12.48
CA LEU A 196 -0.45 -15.55 -12.08
C LEU A 196 -0.51 -15.50 -10.56
N THR A 197 -0.77 -14.33 -10.00
CA THR A 197 -1.15 -14.15 -8.59
C THR A 197 -2.58 -13.61 -8.57
N ALA A 198 -3.49 -14.29 -7.88
CA ALA A 198 -4.87 -13.82 -7.75
C ALA A 198 -5.46 -14.24 -6.40
N GLY A 199 -6.40 -13.43 -5.89
CA GLY A 199 -7.06 -13.75 -4.62
C GLY A 199 -7.94 -12.66 -4.08
N VAL A 200 -8.31 -12.84 -2.80
CA VAL A 200 -9.18 -11.94 -2.06
C VAL A 200 -8.45 -11.41 -0.83
N LEU A 201 -8.76 -10.17 -0.47
CA LEU A 201 -8.11 -9.46 0.62
C LEU A 201 -9.15 -8.73 1.48
N TRP A 202 -8.70 -8.38 2.69
CA TRP A 202 -9.47 -7.58 3.63
C TRP A 202 -8.63 -6.41 4.13
N GLN A 203 -9.21 -5.25 4.34
CA GLN A 203 -8.49 -4.08 4.85
C GLN A 203 -8.17 -4.25 6.34
N MET A 204 -6.95 -3.91 6.75
CA MET A 204 -6.55 -3.98 8.16
C MET A 204 -5.58 -2.88 8.57
N GLN A 205 -4.41 -2.75 7.93
CA GLN A 205 -3.39 -1.79 8.35
C GLN A 205 -3.76 -0.35 7.97
N TYR A 206 -4.26 -0.16 6.77
CA TYR A 206 -4.84 1.08 6.30
C TYR A 206 -6.25 0.79 5.81
N LEU A 207 -7.13 1.76 5.95
CA LEU A 207 -8.56 1.59 5.77
C LEU A 207 -9.06 2.63 4.78
N SER A 208 -10.13 2.30 4.05
CA SER A 208 -10.86 3.28 3.26
C SER A 208 -11.37 4.41 4.13
N THR A 209 -11.34 5.64 3.60
CA THR A 209 -11.87 6.83 4.26
C THR A 209 -13.32 7.07 3.82
N GLY A 210 -14.10 7.74 4.64
CA GLY A 210 -15.50 8.06 4.32
C GLY A 210 -16.12 8.98 5.37
N PRO A 211 -17.44 9.09 5.44
CA PRO A 211 -18.16 10.01 6.33
C PRO A 211 -17.80 9.89 7.83
N LYS A 212 -17.24 8.75 8.23
CA LYS A 212 -16.80 8.50 9.63
C LYS A 212 -15.26 8.46 9.76
N GLY A 213 -14.54 9.06 8.81
CA GLY A 213 -13.08 8.94 8.74
C GLY A 213 -12.64 7.58 8.21
N ALA A 214 -11.40 7.16 8.52
CA ALA A 214 -10.88 5.86 8.13
C ALA A 214 -11.56 4.73 8.93
N SER A 215 -12.16 3.75 8.24
CA SER A 215 -12.92 2.67 8.89
C SER A 215 -13.02 1.42 8.01
N ASP A 216 -12.94 0.24 8.63
CA ASP A 216 -13.24 -1.06 8.01
C ASP A 216 -14.75 -1.27 7.78
N ALA A 217 -15.61 -0.43 8.37
CA ALA A 217 -17.05 -0.50 8.19
C ALA A 217 -17.47 -0.43 6.72
N TYR A 218 -16.73 0.31 5.88
CA TYR A 218 -17.09 0.49 4.48
C TYR A 218 -16.96 -0.79 3.66
N ILE A 219 -15.88 -1.56 3.85
CA ILE A 219 -15.73 -2.87 3.23
C ILE A 219 -16.63 -3.91 3.93
N LYS A 220 -16.75 -3.86 5.26
CA LYS A 220 -17.59 -4.77 6.05
C LYS A 220 -19.05 -4.73 5.59
N TYR A 221 -19.65 -3.56 5.48
CA TYR A 221 -21.04 -3.42 5.06
C TYR A 221 -21.25 -3.51 3.55
N SER A 222 -20.19 -3.51 2.77
CA SER A 222 -20.26 -3.83 1.35
C SER A 222 -20.53 -5.33 1.13
N CYS A 223 -20.12 -6.20 2.06
CA CYS A 223 -20.16 -7.67 1.95
C CYS A 223 -19.39 -8.20 0.73
N ILE A 224 -18.46 -7.43 0.18
CA ILE A 224 -17.62 -7.78 -0.96
C ILE A 224 -16.17 -7.62 -0.52
N PRO A 225 -15.34 -8.68 -0.55
CA PRO A 225 -13.91 -8.54 -0.31
C PRO A 225 -13.26 -7.75 -1.44
N GLU A 226 -12.08 -7.24 -1.18
CA GLU A 226 -11.19 -6.70 -2.19
C GLU A 226 -10.63 -7.84 -3.03
N PHE A 227 -10.47 -7.63 -4.35
CA PHE A 227 -9.94 -8.62 -5.28
C PHE A 227 -8.65 -8.13 -5.89
N TYR A 228 -7.70 -9.02 -6.04
CA TYR A 228 -6.46 -8.75 -6.74
C TYR A 228 -6.20 -9.80 -7.81
N ALA A 229 -5.68 -9.35 -8.97
CA ALA A 229 -5.08 -10.23 -9.97
C ALA A 229 -3.87 -9.57 -10.62
N GLY A 230 -2.81 -10.35 -10.85
CA GLY A 230 -1.59 -9.86 -11.47
C GLY A 230 -0.81 -10.95 -12.18
N LEU A 231 -0.18 -10.58 -13.30
CA LEU A 231 0.70 -11.43 -14.08
C LEU A 231 2.15 -11.02 -13.84
N THR A 232 3.02 -11.98 -13.69
CA THR A 232 4.47 -11.80 -13.54
C THR A 232 5.19 -12.50 -14.67
N MET A 233 6.09 -11.79 -15.35
CA MET A 233 7.05 -12.34 -16.30
C MET A 233 8.46 -12.23 -15.73
N LYS A 234 9.26 -13.27 -15.86
CA LYS A 234 10.68 -13.32 -15.46
C LYS A 234 11.53 -13.84 -16.59
N THR A 235 12.77 -13.39 -16.67
CA THR A 235 13.77 -13.94 -17.59
C THR A 235 14.96 -14.51 -16.83
N ASN A 236 15.73 -15.39 -17.49
CA ASN A 236 16.96 -15.95 -16.91
C ASN A 236 18.08 -14.89 -16.78
N HIS A 237 17.92 -13.72 -17.38
CA HIS A 237 18.90 -12.63 -17.41
C HIS A 237 18.61 -11.53 -16.36
N GLY A 238 17.79 -11.83 -15.36
CA GLY A 238 17.54 -10.92 -14.22
C GLY A 238 16.44 -9.88 -14.45
N PHE A 239 15.73 -9.93 -15.58
CA PHE A 239 14.57 -9.05 -15.80
C PHE A 239 13.30 -9.67 -15.21
N LEU A 240 12.49 -8.81 -14.57
CA LEU A 240 11.15 -9.14 -14.06
C LEU A 240 10.21 -7.99 -14.43
N ALA A 241 9.05 -8.34 -14.96
CA ALA A 241 7.94 -7.41 -15.15
C ALA A 241 6.69 -7.95 -14.47
N ARG A 242 5.86 -7.04 -13.93
CA ARG A 242 4.58 -7.37 -13.32
C ARG A 242 3.54 -6.34 -13.73
N VAL A 243 2.36 -6.82 -14.07
CA VAL A 243 1.17 -5.99 -14.25
C VAL A 243 0.06 -6.57 -13.39
N GLY A 244 -0.75 -5.74 -12.79
CA GLY A 244 -1.85 -6.21 -11.96
C GLY A 244 -2.82 -5.09 -11.64
N ALA A 245 -3.92 -5.49 -11.04
CA ALA A 245 -4.93 -4.56 -10.58
C ALA A 245 -5.59 -5.08 -9.30
N ASP A 246 -5.98 -4.14 -8.48
CA ASP A 246 -6.87 -4.31 -7.35
C ASP A 246 -8.27 -3.81 -7.72
N VAL A 247 -9.30 -4.47 -7.21
CA VAL A 247 -10.70 -4.08 -7.37
C VAL A 247 -11.33 -4.00 -5.98
N LEU A 248 -11.73 -2.80 -5.60
CA LEU A 248 -12.36 -2.51 -4.32
C LEU A 248 -13.81 -2.08 -4.53
N SER A 249 -14.73 -2.62 -3.71
CA SER A 249 -16.12 -2.18 -3.65
C SER A 249 -16.52 -1.90 -2.21
N ILE A 250 -16.78 -0.64 -1.87
CA ILE A 250 -17.14 -0.22 -0.53
C ILE A 250 -18.54 0.40 -0.47
N LYS A 251 -19.10 0.42 0.74
CA LYS A 251 -20.39 1.05 1.06
C LYS A 251 -20.14 2.21 2.02
N PRO A 252 -20.07 3.47 1.54
CA PRO A 252 -19.73 4.63 2.37
C PRO A 252 -20.76 4.90 3.48
N ARG A 253 -22.04 4.64 3.20
CA ARG A 253 -23.13 4.81 4.16
C ARG A 253 -24.05 3.60 4.16
N VAL A 254 -24.68 3.32 5.30
CA VAL A 254 -25.69 2.26 5.46
C VAL A 254 -27.07 2.86 5.73
N ARG A 255 -27.15 4.15 6.07
CA ARG A 255 -28.37 4.90 6.36
C ARG A 255 -28.24 6.32 5.85
N ASN A 256 -29.39 6.91 5.46
CA ASN A 256 -29.53 8.34 5.20
C ASN A 256 -29.66 9.16 6.51
N ALA A 257 -29.91 10.45 6.41
CA ALA A 257 -30.08 11.34 7.57
C ALA A 257 -31.36 11.00 8.37
N GLU A 258 -32.39 10.49 7.72
CA GLU A 258 -33.66 10.08 8.31
C GLU A 258 -33.59 8.70 8.99
N GLY A 259 -32.45 8.02 8.87
CA GLY A 259 -32.22 6.68 9.47
C GLY A 259 -32.66 5.51 8.58
N GLU A 260 -33.12 5.77 7.38
CA GLU A 260 -33.52 4.76 6.40
C GLU A 260 -32.33 4.10 5.75
N LYS A 261 -32.48 2.83 5.34
CA LYS A 261 -31.39 2.09 4.67
C LYS A 261 -31.14 2.64 3.27
N VAL A 262 -29.84 2.92 2.99
CA VAL A 262 -29.36 3.25 1.64
C VAL A 262 -28.46 2.14 1.12
N SER A 263 -28.33 2.07 -0.21
CA SER A 263 -27.48 1.09 -0.90
C SER A 263 -26.30 1.74 -1.64
N ASP A 264 -25.92 2.92 -1.20
CA ASP A 264 -24.80 3.68 -1.76
C ASP A 264 -23.54 2.82 -1.88
N ARG A 265 -22.89 2.89 -3.03
CA ARG A 265 -21.70 2.07 -3.29
C ARG A 265 -20.76 2.79 -4.25
N ILE A 266 -19.47 2.61 -4.01
CA ILE A 266 -18.43 2.94 -4.97
C ILE A 266 -17.59 1.70 -5.25
N THR A 267 -17.33 1.43 -6.54
CA THR A 267 -16.45 0.35 -6.99
C THR A 267 -15.34 0.95 -7.84
N THR A 268 -14.10 0.62 -7.53
CA THR A 268 -12.90 1.19 -8.14
C THR A 268 -11.92 0.11 -8.55
N VAL A 269 -11.02 0.46 -9.47
CA VAL A 269 -9.93 -0.38 -9.95
C VAL A 269 -8.63 0.40 -9.84
N ASN A 270 -7.61 -0.24 -9.27
CA ASN A 270 -6.28 0.33 -9.04
C ASN A 270 -5.23 -0.48 -9.83
N PRO A 271 -4.99 -0.16 -11.11
CA PRO A 271 -3.98 -0.86 -11.91
C PRO A 271 -2.57 -0.37 -11.60
N TYR A 272 -1.58 -1.26 -11.81
CA TYR A 272 -0.18 -0.91 -11.72
C TYR A 272 0.69 -1.71 -12.70
N VAL A 273 1.86 -1.15 -12.97
CA VAL A 273 2.94 -1.80 -13.71
C VAL A 273 4.22 -1.67 -12.89
N TYR A 274 4.99 -2.75 -12.84
CA TYR A 274 6.29 -2.82 -12.19
C TYR A 274 7.29 -3.51 -13.10
N ALA A 275 8.52 -3.00 -13.14
CA ALA A 275 9.64 -3.63 -13.83
C ALA A 275 10.89 -3.58 -12.95
N LYS A 276 11.70 -4.62 -13.03
CA LYS A 276 12.97 -4.74 -12.33
C LYS A 276 14.01 -5.44 -13.19
N TYR A 277 15.24 -4.97 -13.10
CA TYR A 277 16.40 -5.66 -13.63
C TYR A 277 17.45 -5.80 -12.54
N ASP A 278 17.89 -7.02 -12.31
CA ASP A 278 18.96 -7.36 -11.37
C ASP A 278 20.14 -7.98 -12.12
N SER A 279 21.32 -7.44 -11.93
CA SER A 279 22.58 -8.05 -12.28
C SER A 279 23.42 -8.29 -11.03
N ARG A 280 24.68 -8.72 -11.22
CA ARG A 280 25.57 -9.04 -10.12
C ARG A 280 25.76 -7.88 -9.14
N ASP A 281 26.00 -6.68 -9.65
CA ASP A 281 26.36 -5.50 -8.83
C ASP A 281 25.43 -4.30 -9.07
N PHE A 282 24.47 -4.43 -9.99
CA PHE A 282 23.54 -3.36 -10.36
C PHE A 282 22.10 -3.87 -10.33
N SER A 283 21.22 -3.06 -9.76
CA SER A 283 19.78 -3.28 -9.78
C SER A 283 19.05 -1.98 -10.08
N ILE A 284 18.02 -2.05 -10.87
CA ILE A 284 17.11 -0.95 -11.16
C ILE A 284 15.67 -1.47 -11.08
N ASN A 285 14.78 -0.70 -10.49
CA ASN A 285 13.35 -1.01 -10.51
C ASN A 285 12.52 0.25 -10.66
N ALA A 286 11.35 0.10 -11.26
CA ALA A 286 10.39 1.17 -11.47
C ALA A 286 8.97 0.65 -11.30
N LYS A 287 8.09 1.51 -10.83
CA LYS A 287 6.67 1.21 -10.65
C LYS A 287 5.83 2.44 -10.94
N VAL A 288 4.68 2.21 -11.54
CA VAL A 288 3.63 3.22 -11.74
C VAL A 288 2.31 2.62 -11.25
N ILE A 289 1.60 3.36 -10.43
CA ILE A 289 0.27 3.01 -9.91
C ILE A 289 -0.70 4.11 -10.30
N TYR A 290 -1.85 3.73 -10.82
CA TYR A 290 -3.00 4.62 -10.95
C TYR A 290 -4.00 4.27 -9.85
N ALA A 291 -4.18 5.18 -8.90
CA ALA A 291 -5.03 4.96 -7.74
C ALA A 291 -6.39 5.64 -7.90
N SER A 292 -7.45 4.93 -7.52
CA SER A 292 -8.84 5.37 -7.52
C SER A 292 -9.49 4.89 -6.23
N ALA A 293 -9.75 5.79 -5.27
CA ALA A 293 -10.13 5.45 -3.89
C ALA A 293 -9.11 4.46 -3.25
N GLY A 294 -7.80 4.79 -3.39
CA GLY A 294 -6.67 3.95 -2.95
C GLY A 294 -6.15 4.30 -1.56
N GLU A 295 -6.96 4.86 -0.65
CA GLU A 295 -6.57 5.27 0.70
C GLU A 295 -6.10 4.08 1.53
N HIS A 296 -6.69 2.91 1.31
CA HIS A 296 -6.31 1.63 1.96
C HIS A 296 -4.91 1.13 1.55
N PHE A 297 -4.28 1.73 0.55
CA PHE A 297 -2.87 1.56 0.21
C PHE A 297 -1.96 2.65 0.79
N ASN A 298 -2.51 3.54 1.63
CA ASN A 298 -1.76 4.67 2.18
C ASN A 298 -1.24 5.65 1.11
N MET A 299 -2.01 5.83 0.05
CA MET A 299 -1.70 6.70 -1.09
C MET A 299 -2.61 7.93 -1.12
N LEU A 300 -2.18 8.98 -1.82
CA LEU A 300 -3.06 10.08 -2.21
C LEU A 300 -4.16 9.50 -3.09
N SER A 301 -5.36 9.53 -2.60
CA SER A 301 -6.58 9.16 -3.32
C SER A 301 -7.78 9.39 -2.42
N GLY A 302 -8.98 9.17 -2.94
CA GLY A 302 -10.22 9.29 -2.21
C GLY A 302 -11.42 9.17 -3.13
N TYR A 303 -12.53 9.72 -2.71
CA TYR A 303 -13.73 9.84 -3.53
C TYR A 303 -14.60 11.00 -3.02
N GLY A 304 -15.47 11.49 -3.87
CA GLY A 304 -16.41 12.56 -3.53
C GLY A 304 -17.83 12.23 -3.94
N VAL A 305 -18.78 12.92 -3.29
CA VAL A 305 -20.21 12.86 -3.61
C VAL A 305 -20.47 13.59 -4.92
N THR A 306 -21.15 12.94 -5.86
CA THR A 306 -21.53 13.54 -7.16
C THR A 306 -23.00 13.89 -7.24
N LYS A 307 -23.84 13.22 -6.47
CA LYS A 307 -25.29 13.41 -6.48
C LYS A 307 -25.89 13.05 -5.14
N VAL A 308 -26.90 13.79 -4.75
CA VAL A 308 -27.79 13.48 -3.62
C VAL A 308 -29.20 13.35 -4.18
N ASP A 309 -29.77 12.17 -4.08
CA ASP A 309 -31.14 11.88 -4.57
C ASP A 309 -32.20 12.22 -3.53
N SER A 310 -33.44 12.38 -3.97
CA SER A 310 -34.57 12.75 -3.11
C SER A 310 -34.94 11.68 -2.08
N ASP A 311 -34.52 10.42 -2.30
CA ASP A 311 -34.65 9.32 -1.33
C ASP A 311 -33.49 9.27 -0.32
N GLY A 312 -32.61 10.28 -0.33
CA GLY A 312 -31.43 10.38 0.54
C GLY A 312 -30.27 9.45 0.15
N SER A 313 -30.33 8.76 -1.01
CA SER A 313 -29.18 8.01 -1.54
C SER A 313 -28.15 8.94 -2.20
N TRP A 314 -26.89 8.51 -2.22
CA TRP A 314 -25.78 9.30 -2.79
C TRP A 314 -25.03 8.51 -3.84
N ASP A 315 -24.65 9.19 -4.92
CA ASP A 315 -23.69 8.70 -5.89
C ASP A 315 -22.31 9.27 -5.60
N TYR A 316 -21.27 8.54 -6.03
CA TYR A 316 -19.86 8.90 -5.78
C TYR A 316 -19.02 8.78 -7.05
N ALA A 317 -17.95 9.59 -7.11
CA ALA A 317 -16.87 9.43 -8.06
C ALA A 317 -15.53 9.31 -7.32
N PRO A 318 -14.60 8.45 -7.80
CA PRO A 318 -13.26 8.36 -7.23
C PRO A 318 -12.44 9.62 -7.53
N LEU A 319 -11.60 10.03 -6.58
CA LEU A 319 -10.46 10.89 -6.83
C LEU A 319 -9.32 10.01 -7.33
N HIS A 320 -8.78 10.37 -8.46
CA HIS A 320 -7.68 9.68 -9.10
C HIS A 320 -6.34 10.30 -8.73
N SER A 321 -5.32 9.48 -8.64
CA SER A 321 -3.94 9.93 -8.58
C SER A 321 -3.02 8.98 -9.35
N THR A 322 -1.85 9.49 -9.70
CA THR A 322 -0.73 8.64 -10.12
C THR A 322 0.37 8.71 -9.07
N ALA A 323 0.96 7.57 -8.75
CA ALA A 323 2.16 7.49 -7.95
C ALA A 323 3.18 6.60 -8.66
N SER A 324 4.43 7.02 -8.67
CA SER A 324 5.49 6.31 -9.37
C SER A 324 6.83 6.47 -8.67
N PHE A 325 7.68 5.50 -8.86
CA PHE A 325 9.09 5.59 -8.49
C PHE A 325 9.99 4.93 -9.53
N LEU A 326 11.22 5.43 -9.60
CA LEU A 326 12.37 4.79 -10.23
C LEU A 326 13.46 4.72 -9.17
N SER A 327 14.04 3.54 -8.92
CA SER A 327 15.16 3.42 -8.01
C SER A 327 16.29 2.56 -8.56
N VAL A 328 17.49 2.89 -8.15
CA VAL A 328 18.72 2.23 -8.60
C VAL A 328 19.59 1.86 -7.40
N LYS A 329 20.36 0.80 -7.55
CA LYS A 329 21.35 0.36 -6.58
C LYS A 329 22.58 -0.19 -7.31
N TYR A 330 23.76 0.22 -6.90
CA TYR A 330 25.03 -0.26 -7.42
C TYR A 330 26.01 -0.59 -6.28
N GLY A 331 26.77 -1.66 -6.44
CA GLY A 331 27.78 -2.10 -5.48
C GLY A 331 27.28 -3.11 -4.46
N ARG A 332 28.20 -3.63 -3.61
CA ARG A 332 27.93 -4.67 -2.60
C ARG A 332 28.38 -4.27 -1.21
N LYS A 333 29.70 -4.12 -0.98
CA LYS A 333 30.24 -3.72 0.32
C LYS A 333 29.97 -2.24 0.55
N VAL A 334 30.32 -1.41 -0.40
CA VAL A 334 29.81 -0.02 -0.52
C VAL A 334 28.74 -0.03 -1.58
N GLN A 335 27.54 0.42 -1.25
CA GLN A 335 26.43 0.56 -2.16
C GLN A 335 26.07 2.02 -2.31
N VAL A 336 25.90 2.45 -3.55
CA VAL A 336 25.26 3.72 -3.88
C VAL A 336 23.87 3.37 -4.40
N GLN A 337 22.85 3.95 -3.82
CA GLN A 337 21.46 3.71 -4.22
C GLN A 337 20.65 5.00 -4.13
N GLY A 338 19.44 4.98 -4.64
CA GLY A 338 18.53 6.09 -4.52
C GLY A 338 17.24 5.87 -5.28
N MET A 339 16.31 6.76 -5.02
CA MET A 339 14.99 6.77 -5.63
C MET A 339 14.65 8.18 -6.13
N ILE A 340 13.93 8.23 -7.23
CA ILE A 340 13.13 9.39 -7.62
C ILE A 340 11.67 8.93 -7.54
N GLY A 341 10.86 9.64 -6.73
CA GLY A 341 9.43 9.41 -6.58
C GLY A 341 8.63 10.60 -7.12
N TYR A 342 7.52 10.33 -7.78
CA TYR A 342 6.58 11.36 -8.25
C TYR A 342 5.14 10.92 -8.02
N MET A 343 4.33 11.86 -7.55
CA MET A 343 2.89 11.66 -7.31
C MET A 343 2.12 12.90 -7.75
N LYS A 344 0.97 12.69 -8.40
CA LYS A 344 0.10 13.77 -8.89
C LYS A 344 -1.35 13.47 -8.53
N ASN A 345 -2.03 14.48 -7.96
CA ASN A 345 -3.48 14.49 -7.82
C ASN A 345 -4.11 14.79 -9.20
N LEU A 346 -4.99 13.93 -9.67
CA LEU A 346 -5.67 14.06 -10.95
C LEU A 346 -7.13 14.51 -10.77
N GLY A 347 -7.61 14.55 -9.52
CA GLY A 347 -8.99 14.88 -9.21
C GLY A 347 -9.99 13.82 -9.63
N THR A 348 -11.24 14.22 -9.83
CA THR A 348 -12.35 13.35 -10.25
C THR A 348 -12.64 13.49 -11.74
N SER A 349 -13.08 12.39 -12.37
CA SER A 349 -13.54 12.39 -13.76
C SER A 349 -15.00 12.86 -13.94
N LYS A 350 -15.73 13.04 -12.84
CA LYS A 350 -17.11 13.54 -12.80
C LYS A 350 -17.19 14.74 -11.88
N ALA A 351 -18.04 15.68 -12.21
CA ALA A 351 -18.34 16.79 -11.33
C ALA A 351 -18.92 16.29 -9.99
N LEU A 352 -18.49 16.93 -8.92
CA LEU A 352 -18.97 16.67 -7.57
C LEU A 352 -20.26 17.44 -7.30
N TYR A 353 -20.97 17.04 -6.26
CA TYR A 353 -22.19 17.71 -5.80
C TYR A 353 -21.87 19.14 -5.38
N GLU A 354 -22.46 20.08 -6.08
CA GLU A 354 -22.20 21.51 -5.92
C GLU A 354 -22.89 22.06 -4.67
N ASP A 355 -22.19 22.89 -3.91
CA ASP A 355 -22.78 23.63 -2.81
C ASP A 355 -23.61 24.80 -3.35
N ALA A 356 -24.90 24.82 -3.08
CA ALA A 356 -25.79 25.86 -3.53
C ALA A 356 -25.41 27.28 -3.04
N ALA A 357 -24.71 27.38 -1.90
CA ALA A 357 -24.21 28.65 -1.37
C ALA A 357 -22.90 29.10 -2.03
N HIS A 358 -22.18 28.18 -2.69
CA HIS A 358 -20.88 28.42 -3.33
C HIS A 358 -20.83 27.78 -4.73
N PRO A 359 -21.52 28.39 -5.73
CA PRO A 359 -21.55 27.86 -7.10
C PRO A 359 -20.17 27.61 -7.67
N GLY A 360 -19.95 26.43 -8.29
CA GLY A 360 -18.66 25.96 -8.79
C GLY A 360 -17.81 25.25 -7.76
N TYR A 361 -18.26 25.13 -6.50
CA TYR A 361 -17.53 24.49 -5.41
C TYR A 361 -18.36 23.43 -4.69
N THR A 362 -17.66 22.47 -4.09
CA THR A 362 -18.23 21.48 -3.18
C THR A 362 -17.55 21.57 -1.81
N SER A 363 -18.29 21.36 -0.75
CA SER A 363 -17.72 21.29 0.61
C SER A 363 -16.70 20.16 0.73
N THR A 364 -15.59 20.39 1.43
CA THR A 364 -14.63 19.33 1.79
C THR A 364 -15.25 18.19 2.59
N SER A 365 -16.41 18.40 3.23
CA SER A 365 -17.17 17.34 3.91
C SER A 365 -17.78 16.31 2.95
N ASN A 366 -17.89 16.64 1.66
CA ASN A 366 -18.35 15.75 0.59
C ASN A 366 -17.21 15.01 -0.11
N VAL A 367 -15.95 15.25 0.32
CA VAL A 367 -14.75 14.68 -0.30
C VAL A 367 -13.93 13.93 0.74
N TYR A 368 -13.77 12.64 0.54
CA TYR A 368 -13.13 11.74 1.50
C TYR A 368 -11.74 11.37 0.98
N ILE A 369 -10.72 12.00 1.54
CA ILE A 369 -9.30 11.79 1.21
C ILE A 369 -8.58 11.22 2.42
N SER A 370 -7.54 10.41 2.19
CA SER A 370 -6.66 9.91 3.26
C SER A 370 -6.14 11.04 4.15
N GLY A 371 -6.19 10.85 5.46
CA GLY A 371 -5.75 11.82 6.47
C GLY A 371 -4.25 12.07 6.56
N ASN A 372 -3.46 11.65 5.56
CA ASN A 372 -1.99 11.74 5.57
C ASN A 372 -1.45 13.07 5.02
N GLY A 373 -2.21 14.17 5.13
CA GLY A 373 -1.80 15.51 4.69
C GLY A 373 -2.03 15.77 3.20
N PHE A 374 -2.87 14.98 2.55
CA PHE A 374 -3.09 15.06 1.10
C PHE A 374 -4.22 16.00 0.65
N HIS A 375 -4.94 16.64 1.59
CA HIS A 375 -6.18 17.36 1.28
C HIS A 375 -6.01 18.52 0.28
N ASN A 376 -4.92 19.27 0.39
CA ASN A 376 -4.61 20.38 -0.51
C ASN A 376 -3.38 20.13 -1.38
N LEU A 377 -2.95 18.87 -1.48
CA LEU A 377 -1.79 18.48 -2.26
C LEU A 377 -2.14 18.37 -3.75
N ASN A 378 -1.40 19.09 -4.60
CA ASN A 378 -1.46 18.99 -6.04
C ASN A 378 -0.50 17.93 -6.59
N GLN A 379 0.78 17.98 -6.17
CA GLN A 379 1.80 17.00 -6.57
C GLN A 379 2.95 16.94 -5.58
N LEU A 380 3.70 15.86 -5.65
CA LEU A 380 4.84 15.58 -4.76
C LEU A 380 5.98 14.97 -5.56
N ILE A 381 7.19 15.43 -5.31
CA ILE A 381 8.42 14.83 -5.84
C ILE A 381 9.41 14.57 -4.70
N ARG A 382 10.14 13.44 -4.77
CA ARG A 382 11.23 13.12 -3.83
C ARG A 382 12.42 12.56 -4.56
N VAL A 383 13.62 12.94 -4.12
CA VAL A 383 14.89 12.37 -4.57
C VAL A 383 15.70 11.94 -3.36
N THR A 384 16.22 10.71 -3.34
CA THR A 384 16.89 10.12 -2.17
C THR A 384 18.25 9.51 -2.53
N PRO A 385 19.31 10.28 -2.76
CA PRO A 385 20.65 9.73 -2.84
C PRO A 385 21.05 9.09 -1.51
N THR A 386 21.56 7.85 -1.57
CA THR A 386 21.86 7.02 -0.40
C THR A 386 23.19 6.30 -0.58
N VAL A 387 23.99 6.24 0.49
CA VAL A 387 25.19 5.41 0.57
C VAL A 387 25.03 4.43 1.71
N VAL A 388 25.29 3.14 1.44
CA VAL A 388 25.24 2.06 2.42
C VAL A 388 26.59 1.37 2.47
N TYR A 389 27.16 1.19 3.67
CA TYR A 389 28.33 0.39 3.92
C TYR A 389 27.96 -0.89 4.67
N ASN A 390 28.19 -2.03 4.02
CA ASN A 390 27.87 -3.38 4.56
C ASN A 390 29.11 -4.04 5.11
N LEU A 391 29.10 -4.35 6.41
CA LEU A 391 30.15 -5.11 7.11
C LEU A 391 29.51 -6.41 7.63
N SER A 392 29.47 -7.45 6.80
CA SER A 392 28.78 -8.71 7.11
C SER A 392 27.32 -8.50 7.47
N LYS A 393 26.92 -8.75 8.70
CA LYS A 393 25.57 -8.57 9.23
C LYS A 393 25.27 -7.14 9.73
N LEU A 394 26.27 -6.28 9.76
CA LEU A 394 26.16 -4.90 10.20
C LEU A 394 26.15 -3.96 8.98
N SER A 395 25.21 -3.05 8.93
CA SER A 395 25.11 -2.04 7.86
C SER A 395 25.01 -0.64 8.45
N PHE A 396 25.74 0.30 7.85
CA PHE A 396 25.69 1.72 8.12
C PHE A 396 25.20 2.42 6.87
N ALA A 397 24.32 3.38 6.99
CA ALA A 397 23.82 4.10 5.84
C ALA A 397 23.55 5.58 6.14
N ILE A 398 23.67 6.38 5.11
CA ILE A 398 23.27 7.79 5.09
C ILE A 398 22.41 8.00 3.84
N GLU A 399 21.26 8.62 4.02
CA GLU A 399 20.31 9.00 2.96
C GLU A 399 19.98 10.49 3.11
N TYR A 400 19.95 11.19 1.99
CA TYR A 400 19.57 12.59 1.94
C TYR A 400 18.31 12.73 1.10
N ASP A 401 17.16 13.01 1.74
CA ASP A 401 15.88 13.17 1.07
C ASP A 401 15.61 14.64 0.77
N ILE A 402 15.42 14.96 -0.49
CA ILE A 402 14.84 16.21 -0.93
C ILE A 402 13.41 15.92 -1.32
N THR A 403 12.45 16.43 -0.57
CA THR A 403 11.01 16.24 -0.85
C THR A 403 10.35 17.60 -1.05
N ALA A 404 9.79 17.82 -2.24
CA ALA A 404 9.05 19.01 -2.60
C ALA A 404 7.58 18.68 -2.83
N ALA A 405 6.69 19.32 -2.08
CA ALA A 405 5.24 19.23 -2.19
C ALA A 405 4.69 20.53 -2.79
N GLN A 406 3.83 20.42 -3.79
CA GLN A 406 3.09 21.55 -4.30
C GLN A 406 1.68 21.54 -3.72
N TYR A 407 1.39 22.54 -2.93
CA TYR A 407 0.09 22.76 -2.31
C TYR A 407 -0.72 23.81 -3.05
N GLY A 408 -2.04 23.70 -2.95
CA GLY A 408 -2.95 24.74 -3.37
C GLY A 408 -3.70 25.34 -2.17
N LYS A 409 -4.14 26.57 -2.29
CA LYS A 409 -5.02 27.23 -1.30
C LYS A 409 -6.48 27.02 -1.68
N TYR A 410 -7.35 26.93 -0.70
CA TYR A 410 -8.79 26.94 -0.94
C TYR A 410 -9.22 28.34 -1.39
N ALA A 411 -9.68 28.47 -2.63
CA ALA A 411 -10.23 29.74 -3.12
C ALA A 411 -11.49 30.16 -2.34
N VAL A 412 -12.29 29.14 -1.92
CA VAL A 412 -13.39 29.30 -0.95
C VAL A 412 -13.07 28.43 0.24
N ALA A 413 -13.02 29.01 1.45
CA ALA A 413 -12.62 28.30 2.67
C ALA A 413 -13.46 27.03 2.89
N GLY A 414 -12.78 25.89 3.08
CA GLY A 414 -13.40 24.58 3.27
C GLY A 414 -14.09 23.99 2.04
N HIS A 415 -13.78 24.48 0.84
CA HIS A 415 -14.37 24.01 -0.41
C HIS A 415 -13.29 23.70 -1.45
N VAL A 416 -13.55 22.72 -2.30
CA VAL A 416 -12.75 22.37 -3.48
C VAL A 416 -13.58 22.61 -4.75
N ASN A 417 -12.92 22.73 -5.89
CA ASN A 417 -13.59 22.90 -7.17
C ASN A 417 -14.52 21.71 -7.45
N SER A 418 -15.81 21.98 -7.69
CA SER A 418 -16.81 20.93 -7.92
C SER A 418 -16.59 20.18 -9.24
N SER A 419 -15.98 20.81 -10.24
CA SER A 419 -15.76 20.16 -11.55
C SER A 419 -14.77 18.99 -11.49
N ASN A 420 -13.80 19.02 -10.54
CA ASN A 420 -12.71 18.04 -10.48
C ASN A 420 -12.25 17.66 -9.08
N GLY A 421 -12.78 18.27 -8.01
CA GLY A 421 -12.39 17.98 -6.63
C GLY A 421 -10.99 18.47 -6.23
N LEU A 422 -10.34 19.31 -7.03
CA LEU A 422 -9.01 19.85 -6.75
C LEU A 422 -9.08 21.19 -6.02
N VAL A 423 -7.99 21.51 -5.34
CA VAL A 423 -7.75 22.86 -4.81
C VAL A 423 -7.21 23.71 -5.94
N ASP A 424 -7.82 24.87 -6.20
CA ASP A 424 -7.59 25.70 -7.38
C ASP A 424 -7.00 27.08 -7.08
N GLY A 425 -6.77 27.43 -5.80
CA GLY A 425 -6.09 28.66 -5.40
C GLY A 425 -4.56 28.50 -5.35
N ASP A 426 -3.84 29.56 -5.51
CA ASP A 426 -2.40 29.81 -5.36
C ASP A 426 -1.50 28.58 -5.14
N LEU A 427 -1.10 27.95 -6.24
CA LEU A 427 -0.18 26.81 -6.19
C LEU A 427 1.23 27.27 -5.76
N HIS A 428 1.75 26.69 -4.69
CA HIS A 428 3.07 27.00 -4.18
C HIS A 428 3.84 25.76 -3.77
N TRP A 429 5.18 25.83 -3.78
CA TRP A 429 6.06 24.73 -3.44
C TRP A 429 6.61 24.86 -2.03
N ILE A 430 6.57 23.75 -1.30
CA ILE A 430 7.19 23.58 0.01
C ILE A 430 8.19 22.44 -0.07
N THR A 431 9.42 22.68 0.43
CA THR A 431 10.50 21.70 0.38
C THR A 431 10.99 21.38 1.78
N ASN A 432 11.18 20.08 2.08
CA ASN A 432 11.92 19.61 3.24
C ASN A 432 13.21 18.91 2.79
N HIS A 433 14.27 19.18 3.54
CA HIS A 433 15.56 18.52 3.45
C HIS A 433 15.71 17.60 4.66
N ARG A 434 15.70 16.29 4.42
CA ARG A 434 15.90 15.29 5.47
C ARG A 434 17.26 14.63 5.33
N LEU A 435 18.02 14.58 6.41
CA LEU A 435 19.22 13.75 6.51
C LEU A 435 18.93 12.57 7.44
N LEU A 436 19.05 11.37 6.90
CA LEU A 436 18.77 10.15 7.63
C LEU A 436 20.03 9.29 7.75
N GLY A 437 20.43 8.95 8.98
CA GLY A 437 21.46 7.97 9.28
C GLY A 437 20.86 6.69 9.81
N MET A 438 21.42 5.53 9.44
CA MET A 438 20.96 4.22 9.90
C MET A 438 22.12 3.33 10.33
N VAL A 439 21.94 2.63 11.45
CA VAL A 439 22.75 1.47 11.84
C VAL A 439 21.82 0.28 12.00
N LYS A 440 22.10 -0.81 11.26
CA LYS A 440 21.27 -2.02 11.26
C LYS A 440 22.16 -3.26 11.45
N PHE A 441 21.86 -4.06 12.48
CA PHE A 441 22.43 -5.39 12.68
C PHE A 441 21.39 -6.45 12.36
N THR A 442 21.70 -7.34 11.41
CA THR A 442 20.79 -8.41 10.95
C THR A 442 21.31 -9.77 11.45
N PHE A 443 20.44 -10.62 11.97
CA PHE A 443 20.80 -11.96 12.49
C PHE A 443 19.91 -13.07 11.95
#